data_824e370a7259e1737ea0fda90339e069
#
_entry.id   824e370a7259e1737ea0fda90339e069
#
_cell.length_a   1.000
_cell.length_b   1.000
_cell.length_c   1.000
_cell.angle_alpha   90.00
_cell.angle_beta   90.00
_cell.angle_gamma   90.00
#
_symmetry.space_group_name_H-M   'P 1'
#
loop_
_entity.id
_entity.type
_entity.pdbx_description
1 polymer ?
#
loop_
_entity_poly.entity_id
_entity_poly.type
_entity_poly.pdbx_seq_one_letter_code
_entity_poly.pdbx_strand_id
1 'polypeptide(L)'
;TKFELIIVNDKSPENIEEIISTYNDKRIRYYKNEDNLGKTSIVLNWNKCLSYANGDFFVLLCDDDIMLPNFIATMLGLVKSHPQCNVFKTRTLLIDSKTNTNIGKSPLFPKYETFADFLSNTIIGKRKHTISEFFYRTQHIQQLGGYQIYPAGYYADDASILLFCNNNGIASTEESLIVYRKSENNISSSSCWNVEKSKAALKYYQWIIDEFPMKQQDEQIIQQRLDFDLYTYFSAALNIHQSIQILNCIPVNIWNWKKKLLCLYKFILNSYAKQIK
;
A
#
# COMPACT_ATOMS: atom_id res chain seq x y z
N THR A 1 -6.54 2.96 27.89
CA THR A 1 -6.68 3.73 26.64
C THR A 1 -8.10 3.57 26.13
N LYS A 2 -8.77 4.65 25.78
CA LYS A 2 -10.06 4.60 25.09
C LYS A 2 -9.80 4.29 23.62
N PHE A 3 -10.52 3.31 23.06
CA PHE A 3 -10.48 2.99 21.63
C PHE A 3 -11.85 2.47 21.18
N GLU A 4 -12.12 2.56 19.91
CA GLU A 4 -13.19 1.86 19.22
C GLU A 4 -12.58 0.89 18.19
N LEU A 5 -13.20 -0.26 18.01
CA LEU A 5 -12.87 -1.22 16.94
C LEU A 5 -13.99 -1.18 15.92
N ILE A 6 -13.70 -0.65 14.74
CA ILE A 6 -14.65 -0.59 13.63
C ILE A 6 -14.33 -1.74 12.68
N ILE A 7 -15.28 -2.63 12.49
CA ILE A 7 -15.18 -3.76 11.57
C ILE A 7 -16.14 -3.51 10.42
N VAL A 8 -15.60 -3.42 9.21
CA VAL A 8 -16.40 -3.23 7.99
C VAL A 8 -16.29 -4.48 7.13
N ASN A 9 -17.34 -5.26 7.11
CA ASN A 9 -17.46 -6.44 6.25
C ASN A 9 -17.82 -5.99 4.82
N ASP A 10 -16.90 -6.15 3.88
CA ASP A 10 -17.09 -5.80 2.48
C ASP A 10 -17.82 -6.89 1.69
N LYS A 11 -18.94 -7.37 2.25
CA LYS A 11 -19.76 -8.44 1.67
C LYS A 11 -18.95 -9.74 1.46
N SER A 12 -18.19 -10.11 2.49
CA SER A 12 -17.48 -11.41 2.51
C SER A 12 -18.46 -12.56 2.36
N PRO A 13 -18.10 -13.63 1.67
CA PRO A 13 -18.90 -14.87 1.64
C PRO A 13 -18.88 -15.60 2.99
N GLU A 14 -17.95 -15.28 3.89
CA GLU A 14 -17.82 -15.88 5.20
C GLU A 14 -18.82 -15.26 6.20
N ASN A 15 -19.23 -16.06 7.20
CA ASN A 15 -20.14 -15.62 8.25
C ASN A 15 -19.38 -14.85 9.36
N ILE A 16 -19.00 -13.60 9.05
CA ILE A 16 -18.27 -12.73 9.98
C ILE A 16 -19.12 -12.39 11.21
N GLU A 17 -20.43 -12.29 11.04
CA GLU A 17 -21.40 -11.99 12.11
C GLU A 17 -21.33 -13.03 13.24
N GLU A 18 -21.14 -14.29 12.93
CA GLU A 18 -21.00 -15.37 13.92
C GLU A 18 -19.78 -15.14 14.81
N ILE A 19 -18.63 -14.79 14.19
CA ILE A 19 -17.39 -14.51 14.92
C ILE A 19 -17.60 -13.30 15.85
N ILE A 20 -18.19 -12.21 15.32
CA ILE A 20 -18.37 -10.97 16.08
C ILE A 20 -19.32 -11.19 17.26
N SER A 21 -20.37 -12.00 17.09
CA SER A 21 -21.35 -12.29 18.15
C SER A 21 -20.74 -12.96 19.37
N THR A 22 -19.57 -13.58 19.24
CA THR A 22 -18.84 -14.19 20.38
C THR A 22 -18.19 -13.15 21.30
N TYR A 23 -18.05 -11.90 20.85
CA TYR A 23 -17.44 -10.81 21.60
C TYR A 23 -18.50 -9.88 22.19
N ASN A 24 -18.59 -9.82 23.52
CA ASN A 24 -19.47 -8.87 24.20
C ASN A 24 -18.69 -7.62 24.64
N ASP A 25 -18.29 -6.79 23.67
CA ASP A 25 -17.52 -5.57 23.90
C ASP A 25 -18.18 -4.38 23.19
N LYS A 26 -18.65 -3.39 23.99
CA LYS A 26 -19.34 -2.19 23.46
C LYS A 26 -18.45 -1.28 22.61
N ARG A 27 -17.14 -1.51 22.60
CA ARG A 27 -16.20 -0.77 21.76
C ARG A 27 -16.17 -1.30 20.32
N ILE A 28 -16.72 -2.48 20.05
CA ILE A 28 -16.83 -3.07 18.72
C ILE A 28 -18.04 -2.49 18.02
N ARG A 29 -17.82 -1.93 16.84
CA ARG A 29 -18.83 -1.39 15.93
C ARG A 29 -18.73 -2.14 14.62
N TYR A 30 -19.76 -2.89 14.26
CA TYR A 30 -19.81 -3.69 13.06
C TYR A 30 -20.69 -3.05 12.00
N TYR A 31 -20.19 -3.05 10.78
CA TYR A 31 -20.89 -2.58 9.57
C TYR A 31 -20.73 -3.61 8.46
N LYS A 32 -21.74 -3.76 7.63
CA LYS A 32 -21.72 -4.60 6.45
C LYS A 32 -22.08 -3.77 5.23
N ASN A 33 -21.23 -3.83 4.20
CA ASN A 33 -21.53 -3.16 2.94
C ASN A 33 -22.62 -3.92 2.18
N GLU A 34 -23.51 -3.18 1.53
CA GLU A 34 -24.54 -3.76 0.65
C GLU A 34 -23.92 -4.42 -0.57
N ASP A 35 -22.83 -3.81 -1.09
CA ASP A 35 -22.04 -4.33 -2.20
C ASP A 35 -20.56 -4.47 -1.80
N ASN A 36 -19.87 -5.40 -2.47
CA ASN A 36 -18.44 -5.58 -2.31
C ASN A 36 -17.70 -4.44 -3.04
N LEU A 37 -17.25 -3.44 -2.29
CA LEU A 37 -16.53 -2.27 -2.80
C LEU A 37 -15.15 -2.66 -3.36
N GLY A 38 -14.50 -3.65 -2.74
CA GLY A 38 -13.19 -4.15 -3.13
C GLY A 38 -13.15 -4.72 -4.57
N LYS A 39 -14.29 -5.16 -5.12
CA LYS A 39 -14.40 -5.55 -6.54
C LYS A 39 -14.10 -4.39 -7.49
N THR A 40 -14.45 -3.16 -7.10
CA THR A 40 -14.18 -1.94 -7.87
C THR A 40 -12.82 -1.36 -7.47
N SER A 41 -12.61 -1.16 -6.17
CA SER A 41 -11.33 -0.74 -5.60
C SER A 41 -11.35 -1.00 -4.09
N ILE A 42 -10.33 -1.70 -3.59
CA ILE A 42 -10.14 -1.94 -2.15
C ILE A 42 -10.09 -0.62 -1.35
N VAL A 43 -9.61 0.45 -1.99
CA VAL A 43 -9.49 1.79 -1.38
C VAL A 43 -10.85 2.39 -1.01
N LEU A 44 -11.91 2.02 -1.73
CA LEU A 44 -13.27 2.47 -1.38
C LEU A 44 -13.68 1.92 -0.02
N ASN A 45 -13.33 0.66 0.28
CA ASN A 45 -13.59 0.07 1.59
C ASN A 45 -12.69 0.69 2.67
N TRP A 46 -11.43 1.01 2.37
CA TRP A 46 -10.55 1.75 3.30
C TRP A 46 -11.14 3.10 3.68
N ASN A 47 -11.60 3.87 2.70
CA ASN A 47 -12.26 5.16 2.94
C ASN A 47 -13.60 5.00 3.67
N LYS A 48 -14.30 3.91 3.45
CA LYS A 48 -15.51 3.59 4.21
C LYS A 48 -15.17 3.34 5.69
N CYS A 49 -14.11 2.59 5.99
CA CYS A 49 -13.62 2.42 7.36
C CYS A 49 -13.28 3.76 8.01
N LEU A 50 -12.55 4.62 7.29
CA LEU A 50 -12.20 5.96 7.76
C LEU A 50 -13.42 6.83 8.02
N SER A 51 -14.48 6.73 7.21
CA SER A 51 -15.70 7.53 7.38
C SER A 51 -16.47 7.22 8.67
N TYR A 52 -16.27 6.05 9.24
CA TYR A 52 -16.88 5.65 10.51
C TYR A 52 -16.03 6.01 11.74
N ALA A 53 -14.76 6.41 11.54
CA ALA A 53 -13.84 6.69 12.63
C ALA A 53 -14.16 8.02 13.33
N ASN A 54 -14.27 7.96 14.67
CA ASN A 54 -14.53 9.11 15.52
C ASN A 54 -13.40 9.39 16.54
N GLY A 55 -12.43 8.46 16.65
CA GLY A 55 -11.27 8.64 17.53
C GLY A 55 -10.32 9.73 17.03
N ASP A 56 -9.51 10.31 17.92
CA ASP A 56 -8.49 11.31 17.55
C ASP A 56 -7.44 10.74 16.58
N PHE A 57 -7.25 9.43 16.63
CA PHE A 57 -6.28 8.70 15.80
C PHE A 57 -6.93 7.52 15.11
N PHE A 58 -6.43 7.21 13.93
CA PHE A 58 -6.90 6.15 13.04
C PHE A 58 -5.79 5.17 12.68
N VAL A 59 -6.14 3.90 12.66
CA VAL A 59 -5.33 2.79 12.12
C VAL A 59 -6.19 2.00 11.16
N LEU A 60 -5.70 1.72 9.98
CA LEU A 60 -6.31 0.75 9.07
C LEU A 60 -5.58 -0.58 9.22
N LEU A 61 -6.19 -1.52 9.93
CA LEU A 61 -5.67 -2.88 10.09
C LEU A 61 -6.32 -3.80 9.06
N CYS A 62 -5.50 -4.42 8.21
CA CYS A 62 -5.99 -5.46 7.30
C CYS A 62 -6.39 -6.72 8.06
N ASP A 63 -7.35 -7.47 7.55
CA ASP A 63 -7.91 -8.67 8.18
C ASP A 63 -6.94 -9.85 8.24
N ASP A 64 -5.90 -9.82 7.39
CA ASP A 64 -4.81 -10.80 7.38
C ASP A 64 -3.61 -10.41 8.26
N ASP A 65 -3.61 -9.22 8.89
CA ASP A 65 -2.54 -8.72 9.75
C ASP A 65 -2.88 -8.85 11.25
N ILE A 66 -1.87 -8.78 12.11
CA ILE A 66 -2.04 -8.83 13.56
C ILE A 66 -1.40 -7.59 14.20
N MET A 67 -2.18 -6.90 15.04
CA MET A 67 -1.71 -5.81 15.89
C MET A 67 -1.27 -6.37 17.24
N LEU A 68 -0.04 -6.08 17.65
CA LEU A 68 0.49 -6.52 18.94
C LEU A 68 0.00 -5.63 20.10
N PRO A 69 -0.09 -6.14 21.33
CA PRO A 69 -0.75 -5.46 22.46
C PRO A 69 -0.21 -4.06 22.78
N ASN A 70 1.08 -3.80 22.58
CA ASN A 70 1.71 -2.51 22.91
C ASN A 70 1.56 -1.45 21.81
N PHE A 71 0.97 -1.76 20.66
CA PHE A 71 0.87 -0.86 19.51
C PHE A 71 0.32 0.52 19.90
N ILE A 72 -0.88 0.58 20.45
CA ILE A 72 -1.54 1.86 20.78
C ILE A 72 -0.72 2.67 21.79
N ALA A 73 -0.17 2.02 22.83
CA ALA A 73 0.62 2.70 23.85
C ALA A 73 1.90 3.32 23.28
N THR A 74 2.63 2.57 22.45
CA THR A 74 3.86 3.05 21.79
C THR A 74 3.56 4.18 20.82
N MET A 75 2.47 4.06 19.99
CA MET A 75 2.11 5.10 19.03
C MET A 75 1.69 6.40 19.74
N LEU A 76 0.96 6.33 20.84
CA LEU A 76 0.65 7.52 21.67
C LEU A 76 1.92 8.13 22.30
N GLY A 77 2.92 7.32 22.60
CA GLY A 77 4.25 7.81 23.01
C GLY A 77 4.93 8.62 21.90
N LEU A 78 4.89 8.14 20.66
CA LEU A 78 5.39 8.87 19.49
C LEU A 78 4.65 10.20 19.24
N VAL A 79 3.33 10.20 19.40
CA VAL A 79 2.52 11.44 19.32
C VAL A 79 2.99 12.49 20.31
N LYS A 80 3.28 12.10 21.56
CA LYS A 80 3.76 13.01 22.60
C LYS A 80 5.14 13.56 22.28
N SER A 81 6.04 12.74 21.75
CA SER A 81 7.42 13.15 21.42
C SER A 81 7.55 13.91 20.10
N HIS A 82 6.58 13.75 19.18
CA HIS A 82 6.56 14.41 17.86
C HIS A 82 5.18 15.03 17.59
N PRO A 83 4.75 16.03 18.39
CA PRO A 83 3.39 16.59 18.32
C PRO A 83 3.09 17.28 16.98
N GLN A 84 4.11 17.69 16.23
CA GLN A 84 3.99 18.28 14.89
C GLN A 84 3.57 17.27 13.81
N CYS A 85 3.83 15.98 14.02
CA CYS A 85 3.51 14.96 13.01
C CYS A 85 2.03 14.61 12.98
N ASN A 86 1.55 14.29 11.77
CA ASN A 86 0.22 13.74 11.53
C ASN A 86 0.24 12.25 11.23
N VAL A 87 1.43 11.73 10.87
CA VAL A 87 1.67 10.34 10.51
C VAL A 87 2.75 9.75 11.41
N PHE A 88 2.46 8.60 11.97
CA PHE A 88 3.34 7.84 12.85
C PHE A 88 3.43 6.41 12.34
N LYS A 89 4.58 5.75 12.53
CA LYS A 89 4.83 4.43 11.95
C LYS A 89 5.54 3.51 12.96
N THR A 90 5.11 2.26 12.97
CA THR A 90 5.87 1.15 13.59
C THR A 90 6.62 0.35 12.52
N ARG A 91 7.43 -0.62 12.94
CA ARG A 91 7.92 -1.66 12.03
C ARG A 91 6.93 -2.81 11.97
N THR A 92 7.04 -3.58 10.90
CA THR A 92 6.27 -4.81 10.67
C THR A 92 7.18 -6.03 10.76
N LEU A 93 6.74 -7.04 11.49
CA LEU A 93 7.29 -8.39 11.44
C LEU A 93 6.62 -9.13 10.27
N LEU A 94 7.41 -9.71 9.40
CA LEU A 94 6.93 -10.46 8.24
C LEU A 94 6.93 -11.95 8.57
N ILE A 95 5.78 -12.61 8.43
CA ILE A 95 5.67 -14.06 8.59
C ILE A 95 5.12 -14.70 7.31
N ASP A 96 5.55 -15.91 7.03
CA ASP A 96 4.93 -16.74 6.00
C ASP A 96 3.60 -17.29 6.52
N SER A 97 2.50 -17.04 5.78
CA SER A 97 1.16 -17.41 6.22
C SER A 97 0.89 -18.91 6.28
N LYS A 98 1.67 -19.73 5.56
CA LYS A 98 1.53 -21.20 5.54
C LYS A 98 2.30 -21.86 6.69
N THR A 99 3.52 -21.37 6.95
CA THR A 99 4.43 -21.99 7.92
C THR A 99 4.45 -21.26 9.27
N ASN A 100 3.89 -20.07 9.36
CA ASN A 100 4.00 -19.13 10.49
C ASN A 100 5.45 -18.80 10.89
N THR A 101 6.42 -19.01 9.99
CA THR A 101 7.83 -18.70 10.24
C THR A 101 8.12 -17.23 9.99
N ASN A 102 9.00 -16.66 10.81
CA ASN A 102 9.50 -15.30 10.60
C ASN A 102 10.40 -15.27 9.35
N ILE A 103 10.05 -14.42 8.39
CA ILE A 103 10.78 -14.22 7.13
C ILE A 103 11.43 -12.83 7.03
N GLY A 104 11.35 -12.02 8.08
CA GLY A 104 12.04 -10.74 8.15
C GLY A 104 11.24 -9.64 8.86
N LYS A 105 11.74 -8.42 8.71
CA LYS A 105 11.11 -7.20 9.23
C LYS A 105 11.12 -6.12 8.16
N SER A 106 10.15 -5.19 8.22
CA SER A 106 10.19 -3.99 7.37
C SER A 106 11.46 -3.17 7.63
N PRO A 107 11.92 -2.36 6.66
CA PRO A 107 13.10 -1.49 6.85
C PRO A 107 13.00 -0.61 8.09
N LEU A 108 14.15 -0.25 8.67
CA LEU A 108 14.21 0.79 9.70
C LEU A 108 14.01 2.16 9.06
N PHE A 109 13.17 2.96 9.70
CA PHE A 109 13.07 4.39 9.42
C PHE A 109 13.78 5.17 10.53
N PRO A 110 14.27 6.39 10.25
CA PRO A 110 14.69 7.30 11.32
C PRO A 110 13.54 7.57 12.30
N LYS A 111 13.86 7.88 13.57
CA LYS A 111 12.84 8.23 14.58
C LYS A 111 11.95 9.40 14.14
N TYR A 112 12.51 10.31 13.38
CA TYR A 112 11.81 11.37 12.66
C TYR A 112 12.47 11.56 11.30
N GLU A 113 11.65 11.75 10.30
CA GLU A 113 12.09 12.04 8.93
C GLU A 113 11.29 13.23 8.40
N THR A 114 11.97 14.24 7.86
CA THR A 114 11.30 15.38 7.22
C THR A 114 10.53 14.89 5.99
N PHE A 115 9.52 15.64 5.55
CA PHE A 115 8.81 15.29 4.32
C PHE A 115 9.75 15.17 3.11
N ALA A 116 10.69 16.11 2.96
CA ALA A 116 11.64 16.10 1.85
C ALA A 116 12.52 14.83 1.83
N ASP A 117 13.02 14.41 3.01
CA ASP A 117 13.81 13.19 3.12
C ASP A 117 12.96 11.94 2.87
N PHE A 118 11.72 11.91 3.41
CA PHE A 118 10.80 10.80 3.20
C PHE A 118 10.42 10.66 1.72
N LEU A 119 10.08 11.76 1.05
CA LEU A 119 9.79 11.79 -0.39
C LEU A 119 10.99 11.28 -1.20
N SER A 120 12.19 11.84 -0.97
CA SER A 120 13.42 11.43 -1.68
C SER A 120 13.72 9.95 -1.48
N ASN A 121 13.60 9.45 -0.23
CA ASN A 121 13.82 8.03 0.08
C ASN A 121 12.75 7.11 -0.49
N THR A 122 11.51 7.59 -0.64
CA THR A 122 10.41 6.86 -1.30
C THR A 122 10.68 6.73 -2.80
N ILE A 123 11.05 7.84 -3.47
CA ILE A 123 11.39 7.86 -4.90
C ILE A 123 12.48 6.85 -5.23
N ILE A 124 13.55 6.79 -4.43
CA ILE A 124 14.65 5.83 -4.65
C ILE A 124 14.34 4.40 -4.15
N GLY A 125 13.12 4.15 -3.66
CA GLY A 125 12.64 2.82 -3.25
C GLY A 125 13.18 2.31 -1.91
N LYS A 126 13.70 3.20 -1.06
CA LYS A 126 14.18 2.84 0.29
C LYS A 126 13.07 2.77 1.33
N ARG A 127 11.89 3.34 1.07
CA ARG A 127 10.75 3.34 1.98
C ARG A 127 9.73 2.30 1.52
N LYS A 128 9.88 1.07 2.05
CA LYS A 128 8.91 -0.01 1.89
C LYS A 128 8.12 -0.16 3.17
N HIS A 129 6.83 -0.29 3.04
CA HIS A 129 5.89 -0.38 4.16
C HIS A 129 4.69 -1.26 3.81
N THR A 130 3.86 -1.52 4.82
CA THR A 130 2.52 -2.11 4.69
C THR A 130 1.51 -1.10 5.22
N ILE A 131 0.25 -1.17 4.77
CA ILE A 131 -0.76 -0.19 5.18
C ILE A 131 -1.08 -0.24 6.68
N SER A 132 -1.00 -1.42 7.30
CA SER A 132 -1.39 -1.64 8.70
C SER A 132 -0.41 -1.04 9.73
N GLU A 133 0.80 -0.63 9.32
CA GLU A 133 1.84 -0.18 10.25
C GLU A 133 1.77 1.32 10.60
N PHE A 134 0.77 2.03 10.08
CA PHE A 134 0.63 3.47 10.26
C PHE A 134 -0.46 3.83 11.27
N PHE A 135 -0.23 4.97 11.93
CA PHE A 135 -1.12 5.60 12.90
C PHE A 135 -1.25 7.08 12.54
N TYR A 136 -2.47 7.53 12.28
CA TYR A 136 -2.75 8.84 11.71
C TYR A 136 -3.59 9.71 12.63
N ARG A 137 -3.45 11.04 12.57
CA ARG A 137 -4.47 11.94 13.11
C ARG A 137 -5.72 11.86 12.23
N THR A 138 -6.82 11.37 12.78
CA THR A 138 -8.06 11.09 12.05
C THR A 138 -8.56 12.32 11.28
N GLN A 139 -8.73 13.44 11.97
CA GLN A 139 -9.25 14.65 11.35
C GLN A 139 -8.39 15.12 10.18
N HIS A 140 -7.05 15.02 10.30
CA HIS A 140 -6.14 15.42 9.24
C HIS A 140 -6.36 14.62 7.96
N ILE A 141 -6.39 13.29 8.04
CA ILE A 141 -6.56 12.44 6.85
C ILE A 141 -7.98 12.54 6.27
N GLN A 142 -9.00 12.77 7.10
CA GLN A 142 -10.37 13.03 6.65
C GLN A 142 -10.46 14.36 5.87
N GLN A 143 -9.81 15.43 6.34
CA GLN A 143 -9.76 16.74 5.66
C GLN A 143 -9.06 16.67 4.30
N LEU A 144 -8.09 15.75 4.14
CA LEU A 144 -7.41 15.49 2.87
C LEU A 144 -8.20 14.55 1.93
N GLY A 145 -9.41 14.15 2.31
CA GLY A 145 -10.28 13.30 1.50
C GLY A 145 -10.01 11.81 1.61
N GLY A 146 -9.16 11.38 2.56
CA GLY A 146 -8.81 9.99 2.80
C GLY A 146 -7.82 9.41 1.79
N TYR A 147 -7.81 8.08 1.67
CA TYR A 147 -6.89 7.35 0.80
C TYR A 147 -7.15 7.61 -0.67
N GLN A 148 -6.08 7.81 -1.42
CA GLN A 148 -6.10 8.10 -2.86
C GLN A 148 -6.47 6.85 -3.66
N ILE A 149 -7.37 6.98 -4.64
CA ILE A 149 -7.85 5.86 -5.45
C ILE A 149 -6.90 5.60 -6.62
N TYR A 150 -6.34 4.40 -6.63
CA TYR A 150 -5.48 3.88 -7.70
C TYR A 150 -5.99 2.54 -8.24
N PRO A 151 -5.69 2.19 -9.50
CA PRO A 151 -6.05 0.89 -10.07
C PRO A 151 -5.61 -0.27 -9.18
N ALA A 152 -6.50 -1.21 -8.89
CA ALA A 152 -6.31 -2.34 -7.97
C ALA A 152 -5.82 -1.95 -6.55
N GLY A 153 -5.91 -0.67 -6.16
CA GLY A 153 -5.34 -0.16 -4.90
C GLY A 153 -3.81 -0.10 -4.87
N TYR A 154 -3.13 -0.43 -5.97
CA TYR A 154 -1.67 -0.42 -6.02
C TYR A 154 -1.14 1.01 -6.04
N TYR A 155 -0.13 1.33 -5.21
CA TYR A 155 0.36 2.68 -4.89
C TYR A 155 -0.65 3.59 -4.16
N ALA A 156 -1.83 3.10 -3.79
CA ALA A 156 -2.81 3.92 -3.08
C ALA A 156 -2.32 4.32 -1.68
N ASP A 157 -1.71 3.39 -0.96
CA ASP A 157 -1.06 3.61 0.33
C ASP A 157 0.17 4.52 0.19
N ASP A 158 1.06 4.26 -0.78
CA ASP A 158 2.24 5.11 -1.03
C ASP A 158 1.86 6.57 -1.29
N ALA A 159 0.90 6.81 -2.20
CA ALA A 159 0.44 8.16 -2.53
C ALA A 159 -0.25 8.84 -1.33
N SER A 160 -1.09 8.09 -0.61
CA SER A 160 -1.82 8.62 0.54
C SER A 160 -0.89 9.00 1.67
N ILE A 161 0.11 8.17 1.98
CA ILE A 161 1.07 8.45 3.05
C ILE A 161 1.91 9.69 2.71
N LEU A 162 2.37 9.84 1.46
CA LEU A 162 3.05 11.05 1.01
C LEU A 162 2.18 12.29 1.22
N LEU A 163 0.90 12.22 0.83
CA LEU A 163 -0.04 13.32 1.02
C LEU A 163 -0.27 13.62 2.51
N PHE A 164 -0.45 12.60 3.34
CA PHE A 164 -0.75 12.75 4.76
C PHE A 164 0.43 13.28 5.59
N CYS A 165 1.67 12.97 5.22
CA CYS A 165 2.85 13.49 5.90
C CYS A 165 3.43 14.77 5.29
N ASN A 166 2.83 15.31 4.23
CA ASN A 166 3.27 16.55 3.59
C ASN A 166 3.39 17.68 4.64
N ASN A 167 4.47 18.44 4.56
CA ASN A 167 4.89 19.53 5.45
C ASN A 167 5.34 19.12 6.86
N ASN A 168 4.84 18.02 7.44
CA ASN A 168 5.08 17.69 8.85
C ASN A 168 6.01 16.50 9.06
N GLY A 169 6.34 15.77 7.98
CA GLY A 169 7.17 14.59 8.04
C GLY A 169 6.48 13.41 8.75
N ILE A 170 7.30 12.43 9.14
CA ILE A 170 6.84 11.18 9.75
C ILE A 170 7.70 10.83 10.97
N ALA A 171 7.07 10.40 12.06
CA ALA A 171 7.76 9.85 13.22
C ALA A 171 7.64 8.33 13.26
N SER A 172 8.71 7.63 13.62
CA SER A 172 8.77 6.17 13.58
C SER A 172 9.34 5.57 14.85
N THR A 173 8.92 4.34 15.19
CA THR A 173 9.57 3.50 16.21
C THR A 173 10.28 2.32 15.58
N GLU A 174 11.32 1.83 16.24
CA GLU A 174 12.05 0.61 15.85
C GLU A 174 11.32 -0.67 16.25
N GLU A 175 10.31 -0.57 17.12
CA GLU A 175 9.52 -1.71 17.56
C GLU A 175 8.69 -2.28 16.41
N SER A 176 8.62 -3.61 16.32
CA SER A 176 7.77 -4.32 15.36
C SER A 176 6.45 -4.66 16.05
N LEU A 177 5.41 -3.86 15.81
CA LEU A 177 4.12 -3.94 16.52
C LEU A 177 2.96 -4.39 15.60
N ILE A 178 3.25 -4.61 14.33
CA ILE A 178 2.36 -5.25 13.36
C ILE A 178 3.02 -6.52 12.85
N VAL A 179 2.24 -7.59 12.68
CA VAL A 179 2.65 -8.82 12.02
C VAL A 179 1.93 -8.90 10.69
N TYR A 180 2.68 -8.81 9.59
CA TYR A 180 2.18 -8.97 8.23
C TYR A 180 2.28 -10.43 7.80
N ARG A 181 1.16 -11.03 7.42
CA ARG A 181 1.10 -12.41 6.93
C ARG A 181 1.23 -12.45 5.40
N LYS A 182 2.42 -12.80 4.93
CA LYS A 182 2.68 -12.92 3.49
C LYS A 182 2.04 -14.19 2.94
N SER A 183 1.14 -14.05 1.98
CA SER A 183 0.49 -15.15 1.26
C SER A 183 0.58 -14.97 -0.25
N GLU A 184 0.29 -16.05 -0.99
CA GLU A 184 0.20 -15.99 -2.46
C GLU A 184 -1.06 -15.24 -2.92
N ASN A 185 -2.06 -15.10 -2.05
CA ASN A 185 -3.33 -14.43 -2.35
C ASN A 185 -3.28 -12.91 -2.17
N ASN A 186 -2.21 -12.36 -1.58
CA ASN A 186 -2.08 -10.91 -1.46
C ASN A 186 -2.05 -10.25 -2.85
N ILE A 187 -2.77 -9.15 -3.03
CA ILE A 187 -2.82 -8.37 -4.28
C ILE A 187 -1.41 -8.00 -4.75
N SER A 188 -0.53 -7.61 -3.80
CA SER A 188 0.86 -7.24 -4.06
C SER A 188 1.68 -8.37 -4.71
N SER A 189 1.43 -9.64 -4.38
CA SER A 189 2.16 -10.80 -4.91
C SER A 189 1.56 -11.34 -6.21
N SER A 190 0.29 -11.10 -6.48
CA SER A 190 -0.43 -11.71 -7.60
C SER A 190 -0.09 -11.07 -8.95
N SER A 191 0.31 -11.88 -9.94
CA SER A 191 0.57 -11.43 -11.31
C SER A 191 -0.69 -11.19 -12.14
N CYS A 192 -1.87 -11.64 -11.68
CA CYS A 192 -3.13 -11.40 -12.40
C CYS A 192 -3.47 -9.90 -12.52
N TRP A 193 -2.96 -9.07 -11.61
CA TRP A 193 -3.18 -7.62 -11.56
C TRP A 193 -2.11 -6.79 -12.30
N ASN A 194 -1.20 -7.40 -13.06
CA ASN A 194 -0.06 -6.68 -13.65
C ASN A 194 -0.45 -5.58 -14.63
N VAL A 195 -1.60 -5.68 -15.30
CA VAL A 195 -2.13 -4.60 -16.15
C VAL A 195 -2.53 -3.39 -15.28
N GLU A 196 -3.28 -3.63 -14.22
CA GLU A 196 -3.73 -2.60 -13.28
C GLU A 196 -2.55 -1.99 -12.50
N LYS A 197 -1.57 -2.80 -12.11
CA LYS A 197 -0.31 -2.34 -11.50
C LYS A 197 0.47 -1.42 -12.44
N SER A 198 0.52 -1.74 -13.74
CA SER A 198 1.17 -0.89 -14.73
C SER A 198 0.47 0.46 -14.89
N LYS A 199 -0.87 0.46 -14.93
CA LYS A 199 -1.68 1.70 -14.96
C LYS A 199 -1.49 2.51 -13.67
N ALA A 200 -1.46 1.84 -12.54
CA ALA A 200 -1.25 2.47 -11.24
C ALA A 200 0.14 3.11 -11.14
N ALA A 201 1.19 2.43 -11.61
CA ALA A 201 2.54 2.97 -11.66
C ALA A 201 2.61 4.24 -12.51
N LEU A 202 2.05 4.21 -13.73
CA LEU A 202 1.99 5.38 -14.61
C LEU A 202 1.31 6.57 -13.94
N LYS A 203 0.16 6.33 -13.29
CA LYS A 203 -0.57 7.37 -12.57
C LYS A 203 0.22 7.90 -11.36
N TYR A 204 0.85 7.01 -10.59
CA TYR A 204 1.56 7.37 -9.35
C TYR A 204 2.80 8.21 -9.63
N TYR A 205 3.65 7.79 -10.54
CA TYR A 205 4.89 8.51 -10.84
C TYR A 205 4.62 9.86 -11.53
N GLN A 206 3.58 9.95 -12.38
CA GLN A 206 3.15 11.22 -12.94
C GLN A 206 2.62 12.15 -11.84
N TRP A 207 1.78 11.64 -10.93
CA TRP A 207 1.25 12.40 -9.81
C TRP A 207 2.35 12.95 -8.90
N ILE A 208 3.41 12.18 -8.61
CA ILE A 208 4.54 12.69 -7.81
C ILE A 208 5.19 13.89 -8.49
N ILE A 209 5.40 13.84 -9.81
CA ILE A 209 6.01 14.93 -10.57
C ILE A 209 5.11 16.18 -10.56
N ASP A 210 3.81 16.00 -10.69
CA ASP A 210 2.84 17.09 -10.78
C ASP A 210 2.59 17.74 -9.40
N GLU A 211 2.59 16.95 -8.32
CA GLU A 211 2.21 17.40 -6.97
C GLU A 211 3.37 18.03 -6.21
N PHE A 212 4.59 17.54 -6.40
CA PHE A 212 5.73 17.97 -5.59
C PHE A 212 6.79 18.68 -6.42
N PRO A 213 7.35 19.83 -5.92
CA PRO A 213 8.46 20.49 -6.58
C PRO A 213 9.67 19.55 -6.72
N MET A 214 10.10 19.26 -7.95
CA MET A 214 11.16 18.33 -8.26
C MET A 214 12.35 19.02 -8.90
N LYS A 215 13.57 18.53 -8.63
CA LYS A 215 14.76 18.84 -9.41
C LYS A 215 14.81 17.90 -10.61
N GLN A 216 15.43 18.34 -11.70
CA GLN A 216 15.61 17.51 -12.90
C GLN A 216 16.24 16.13 -12.60
N GLN A 217 17.14 16.06 -11.62
CA GLN A 217 17.74 14.80 -11.19
C GLN A 217 16.71 13.84 -10.55
N ASP A 218 15.77 14.38 -9.79
CA ASP A 218 14.74 13.57 -9.13
C ASP A 218 13.76 13.02 -10.17
N GLU A 219 13.39 13.81 -11.18
CA GLU A 219 12.56 13.36 -12.32
C GLU A 219 13.22 12.21 -13.10
N GLN A 220 14.54 12.27 -13.30
CA GLN A 220 15.28 11.18 -13.94
C GLN A 220 15.23 9.89 -13.11
N ILE A 221 15.35 9.99 -11.79
CA ILE A 221 15.25 8.83 -10.89
C ILE A 221 13.83 8.25 -10.93
N ILE A 222 12.81 9.11 -10.90
CA ILE A 222 11.39 8.70 -11.02
C ILE A 222 11.18 7.95 -12.33
N GLN A 223 11.69 8.46 -13.45
CA GLN A 223 11.57 7.80 -14.75
C GLN A 223 12.25 6.42 -14.77
N GLN A 224 13.42 6.29 -14.16
CA GLN A 224 14.10 5.00 -14.03
C GLN A 224 13.31 4.01 -13.17
N ARG A 225 12.71 4.49 -12.08
CA ARG A 225 11.85 3.66 -11.21
C ARG A 225 10.59 3.20 -11.95
N LEU A 226 9.91 4.11 -12.64
CA LEU A 226 8.76 3.75 -13.48
C LEU A 226 9.14 2.69 -14.52
N ASP A 227 10.25 2.87 -15.22
CA ASP A 227 10.75 1.90 -16.20
C ASP A 227 11.01 0.52 -15.58
N PHE A 228 11.61 0.49 -14.38
CA PHE A 228 11.87 -0.75 -13.66
C PHE A 228 10.57 -1.47 -13.25
N ASP A 229 9.60 -0.73 -12.69
CA ASP A 229 8.33 -1.31 -12.24
C ASP A 229 7.51 -1.81 -13.44
N LEU A 230 7.40 -1.04 -14.52
CA LEU A 230 6.73 -1.45 -15.75
C LEU A 230 7.37 -2.71 -16.37
N TYR A 231 8.71 -2.79 -16.39
CA TYR A 231 9.42 -3.97 -16.88
C TYR A 231 9.18 -5.18 -15.97
N THR A 232 9.14 -4.97 -14.65
CA THR A 232 8.84 -6.03 -13.67
C THR A 232 7.45 -6.62 -13.91
N TYR A 233 6.42 -5.79 -14.06
CA TYR A 233 5.05 -6.26 -14.32
C TYR A 233 4.92 -6.93 -15.67
N PHE A 234 5.59 -6.41 -16.69
CA PHE A 234 5.63 -7.02 -18.02
C PHE A 234 6.31 -8.39 -18.00
N SER A 235 7.48 -8.51 -17.37
CA SER A 235 8.25 -9.76 -17.32
C SER A 235 7.56 -10.87 -16.53
N ALA A 236 6.70 -10.48 -15.58
CA ALA A 236 5.88 -11.40 -14.78
C ALA A 236 4.47 -11.62 -15.37
N ALA A 237 4.22 -11.23 -16.62
CA ALA A 237 2.94 -11.46 -17.28
C ALA A 237 2.65 -12.97 -17.42
N LEU A 238 1.40 -13.35 -17.15
CA LEU A 238 0.96 -14.76 -17.14
C LEU A 238 0.90 -15.38 -18.54
N ASN A 239 0.61 -14.56 -19.57
CA ASN A 239 0.44 -14.99 -20.94
C ASN A 239 0.66 -13.83 -21.93
N ILE A 240 0.68 -14.15 -23.22
CA ILE A 240 0.89 -13.18 -24.29
C ILE A 240 -0.19 -12.09 -24.33
N HIS A 241 -1.44 -12.44 -24.03
CA HIS A 241 -2.54 -11.47 -24.01
C HIS A 241 -2.33 -10.40 -22.95
N GLN A 242 -1.99 -10.79 -21.71
CA GLN A 242 -1.66 -9.85 -20.63
C GLN A 242 -0.43 -9.00 -20.99
N SER A 243 0.60 -9.58 -21.62
CA SER A 243 1.78 -8.85 -22.08
C SER A 243 1.41 -7.75 -23.08
N ILE A 244 0.52 -8.04 -24.03
CA ILE A 244 0.04 -7.06 -24.99
C ILE A 244 -0.78 -5.96 -24.29
N GLN A 245 -1.65 -6.33 -23.35
CA GLN A 245 -2.43 -5.36 -22.57
C GLN A 245 -1.52 -4.39 -21.80
N ILE A 246 -0.45 -4.90 -21.14
CA ILE A 246 0.54 -4.07 -20.45
C ILE A 246 1.22 -3.12 -21.44
N LEU A 247 1.70 -3.62 -22.57
CA LEU A 247 2.37 -2.78 -23.59
C LEU A 247 1.44 -1.69 -24.16
N ASN A 248 0.15 -1.99 -24.30
CA ASN A 248 -0.83 -1.04 -24.80
C ASN A 248 -1.15 0.08 -23.81
N CYS A 249 -1.09 -0.19 -22.49
CA CYS A 249 -1.31 0.86 -21.50
C CYS A 249 -0.10 1.80 -21.32
N ILE A 250 1.11 1.43 -21.76
CA ILE A 250 2.31 2.25 -21.62
C ILE A 250 2.38 3.28 -22.77
N PRO A 251 2.39 4.59 -22.49
CA PRO A 251 2.50 5.63 -23.51
C PRO A 251 3.79 5.53 -24.35
N VAL A 252 3.74 5.99 -25.62
CA VAL A 252 4.89 5.90 -26.57
C VAL A 252 6.06 6.80 -26.17
N ASN A 253 5.79 7.88 -25.45
CA ASN A 253 6.83 8.76 -24.90
C ASN A 253 7.59 8.11 -23.73
N ILE A 254 6.99 7.11 -23.05
CA ILE A 254 7.66 6.33 -21.99
C ILE A 254 8.38 5.13 -22.61
N TRP A 255 7.65 4.29 -23.36
CA TRP A 255 8.25 3.20 -24.13
C TRP A 255 7.91 3.34 -25.61
N ASN A 256 8.91 3.69 -26.41
CA ASN A 256 8.73 3.76 -27.85
C ASN A 256 8.45 2.37 -28.45
N TRP A 257 7.95 2.34 -29.68
CA TRP A 257 7.53 1.11 -30.33
C TRP A 257 8.65 0.07 -30.48
N LYS A 258 9.92 0.50 -30.63
CA LYS A 258 11.09 -0.40 -30.70
C LYS A 258 11.31 -1.13 -29.38
N LYS A 259 11.23 -0.41 -28.24
CA LYS A 259 11.35 -0.98 -26.90
C LYS A 259 10.19 -1.97 -26.63
N LYS A 260 8.97 -1.62 -27.01
CA LYS A 260 7.79 -2.50 -26.88
C LYS A 260 7.95 -3.79 -27.67
N LEU A 261 8.37 -3.72 -28.94
CA LEU A 261 8.62 -4.89 -29.79
C LEU A 261 9.73 -5.78 -29.23
N LEU A 262 10.83 -5.19 -28.76
CA LEU A 262 11.92 -5.94 -28.16
C LEU A 262 11.48 -6.68 -26.90
N CYS A 263 10.68 -6.05 -26.04
CA CYS A 263 10.12 -6.68 -24.85
C CYS A 263 9.21 -7.87 -25.23
N LEU A 264 8.33 -7.67 -26.20
CA LEU A 264 7.43 -8.73 -26.69
C LEU A 264 8.19 -9.91 -27.28
N TYR A 265 9.21 -9.65 -28.10
CA TYR A 265 10.08 -10.68 -28.65
C TYR A 265 10.78 -11.51 -27.56
N LYS A 266 11.37 -10.84 -26.57
CA LYS A 266 12.02 -11.52 -25.42
C LYS A 266 11.01 -12.35 -24.61
N PHE A 267 9.80 -11.85 -24.42
CA PHE A 267 8.74 -12.60 -23.72
C PHE A 267 8.40 -13.89 -24.46
N ILE A 268 8.21 -13.82 -25.78
CA ILE A 268 7.90 -14.99 -26.62
C ILE A 268 9.04 -16.01 -26.54
N LEU A 269 10.31 -15.60 -26.71
CA LEU A 269 11.46 -16.50 -26.61
C LEU A 269 11.54 -17.21 -25.26
N ASN A 270 11.34 -16.47 -24.16
CA ASN A 270 11.38 -17.03 -22.82
C ASN A 270 10.21 -18.00 -22.55
N SER A 271 9.05 -17.76 -23.17
CA SER A 271 7.89 -18.66 -23.08
C SER A 271 8.14 -19.98 -23.81
N TYR A 272 8.76 -19.94 -25.00
CA TYR A 272 9.19 -21.13 -25.73
C TYR A 272 10.26 -21.93 -24.96
N ALA A 273 11.26 -21.25 -24.39
CA ALA A 273 12.32 -21.91 -23.62
C ALA A 273 11.80 -22.63 -22.35
N LYS A 274 10.68 -22.17 -21.77
CA LYS A 274 10.02 -22.83 -20.63
C LYS A 274 9.20 -24.07 -21.01
N GLN A 275 8.76 -24.18 -22.28
CA GLN A 275 8.00 -25.33 -22.77
C GLN A 275 8.90 -26.51 -23.19
N ILE A 276 10.19 -26.25 -23.41
CA ILE A 276 11.19 -27.27 -23.84
C ILE A 276 11.89 -27.93 -22.63
N LYS A 277 11.73 -27.37 -21.42
CA LYS A 277 12.20 -27.95 -20.16
C LYS A 277 11.07 -28.67 -19.43
#